data_fbbb835911a24a8750c487b243000825
#
_entry.id   fbbb835911a24a8750c487b243000825
#
_cell.length_a   1.000
_cell.length_b   1.000
_cell.length_c   1.000
_cell.angle_alpha   90.00
_cell.angle_beta   90.00
_cell.angle_gamma   90.00
#
_symmetry.space_group_name_H-M   'P 1'
#
loop_
_entity.id
_entity.type
_entity.pdbx_description
1 polymer ?
#
loop_
_entity_poly.entity_id
_entity_poly.type
_entity_poly.pdbx_seq_one_letter_code
_entity_poly.pdbx_strand_id
1 'polypeptide(L)'
;MARTKKKSIHYVDNAKFLEAMKEWKDQCRDAEETGDEKPRISNYIGECFLKIANGLSYRPNFINYTYRQEMISDGIENCLQYIHNFDPDKSKNPFSYFTQIIYYAFIRRIQKEKKQAHIKNKMIEKRSYDTFTTMEGDDTPCLLYTSPSP
;
A
#
# COMPACT_ATOMS: atom_id res chain seq x y z
N MET A 1 -24.70 -30.27 18.67
CA MET A 1 -23.29 -29.96 18.94
C MET A 1 -23.06 -28.48 18.71
N ALA A 2 -22.75 -27.75 19.74
CA ALA A 2 -22.45 -26.33 19.63
C ALA A 2 -21.12 -26.13 18.86
N ARG A 3 -21.17 -25.48 17.70
CA ARG A 3 -19.99 -25.03 16.99
C ARG A 3 -19.28 -24.00 17.87
N THR A 4 -18.18 -24.40 18.49
CA THR A 4 -17.27 -23.47 19.14
C THR A 4 -16.78 -22.48 18.09
N LYS A 5 -17.28 -21.24 18.13
CA LYS A 5 -16.71 -20.14 17.34
C LYS A 5 -15.24 -20.05 17.74
N LYS A 6 -14.32 -20.46 16.86
CA LYS A 6 -12.91 -20.14 17.01
C LYS A 6 -12.83 -18.63 17.19
N LYS A 7 -12.43 -18.18 18.38
CA LYS A 7 -12.08 -16.77 18.61
C LYS A 7 -11.02 -16.43 17.57
N SER A 8 -11.36 -15.57 16.63
CA SER A 8 -10.37 -14.99 15.74
C SER A 8 -9.32 -14.31 16.62
N ILE A 9 -8.10 -14.78 16.54
CA ILE A 9 -6.99 -14.14 17.25
C ILE A 9 -6.79 -12.80 16.57
N HIS A 10 -7.35 -11.76 17.18
CA HIS A 10 -7.11 -10.40 16.72
C HIS A 10 -5.67 -10.03 17.07
N TYR A 11 -4.81 -9.88 16.09
CA TYR A 11 -3.41 -9.48 16.25
C TYR A 11 -3.23 -8.00 16.66
N VAL A 12 -4.32 -7.24 16.66
CA VAL A 12 -4.39 -5.87 17.15
C VAL A 12 -5.53 -5.74 18.14
N ASP A 13 -5.23 -5.20 19.33
CA ASP A 13 -6.25 -4.88 20.32
C ASP A 13 -6.91 -3.55 19.97
N ASN A 14 -8.13 -3.62 19.50
CA ASN A 14 -8.88 -2.46 19.03
C ASN A 14 -9.15 -1.43 20.15
N ALA A 15 -9.34 -1.86 21.39
CA ALA A 15 -9.54 -0.96 22.52
C ALA A 15 -8.29 -0.14 22.84
N LYS A 16 -7.14 -0.78 22.90
CA LYS A 16 -5.85 -0.11 23.10
C LYS A 16 -5.49 0.81 21.92
N PHE A 17 -5.81 0.37 20.70
CA PHE A 17 -5.60 1.17 19.52
C PHE A 17 -6.45 2.45 19.55
N LEU A 18 -7.71 2.34 19.95
CA LEU A 18 -8.59 3.51 20.11
C LEU A 18 -8.08 4.48 21.19
N GLU A 19 -7.62 3.97 22.33
CA GLU A 19 -7.01 4.79 23.38
C GLU A 19 -5.76 5.53 22.88
N ALA A 20 -4.87 4.83 22.18
CA ALA A 20 -3.67 5.43 21.59
C ALA A 20 -4.02 6.53 20.57
N MET A 21 -5.06 6.33 19.79
CA MET A 21 -5.55 7.34 18.85
C MET A 21 -6.12 8.56 19.57
N LYS A 22 -6.86 8.37 20.66
CA LYS A 22 -7.38 9.47 21.48
C LYS A 22 -6.26 10.30 22.10
N GLU A 23 -5.29 9.64 22.70
CA GLU A 23 -4.12 10.30 23.29
C GLU A 23 -3.35 11.12 22.27
N TRP A 24 -3.09 10.56 21.11
CA TRP A 24 -2.40 11.26 20.04
C TRP A 24 -3.19 12.46 19.52
N LYS A 25 -4.52 12.34 19.38
CA LYS A 25 -5.39 13.43 18.98
C LYS A 25 -5.40 14.57 20.00
N ASP A 26 -5.40 14.24 21.29
CA ASP A 26 -5.32 15.24 22.37
C ASP A 26 -3.96 15.96 22.35
N GLN A 27 -2.87 15.24 22.15
CA GLN A 27 -1.54 15.83 21.96
C GLN A 27 -1.47 16.77 20.75
N CYS A 28 -2.10 16.40 19.65
CA CYS A 28 -2.18 17.24 18.46
C CYS A 28 -2.97 18.54 18.74
N ARG A 29 -4.06 18.43 19.48
CA ARG A 29 -4.89 19.59 19.86
C ARG A 29 -4.12 20.53 20.76
N ASP A 30 -3.42 20.00 21.77
CA ASP A 30 -2.59 20.78 22.67
C ASP A 30 -1.46 21.48 21.90
N ALA A 31 -0.83 20.81 20.96
CA ALA A 31 0.21 21.40 20.11
C ALA A 31 -0.34 22.53 19.21
N GLU A 32 -1.54 22.38 18.70
CA GLU A 32 -2.22 23.44 17.91
C GLU A 32 -2.53 24.68 18.78
N GLU A 33 -2.96 24.48 20.03
CA GLU A 33 -3.26 25.57 20.97
C GLU A 33 -1.99 26.32 21.41
N THR A 34 -0.86 25.61 21.58
CA THR A 34 0.42 26.22 21.97
C THR A 34 1.22 26.75 20.78
N GLY A 35 0.81 26.44 19.55
CA GLY A 35 1.53 26.81 18.32
C GLY A 35 2.77 25.97 18.05
N ASP A 36 2.92 24.83 18.70
CA ASP A 36 4.02 23.90 18.52
C ASP A 36 3.77 22.97 17.30
N GLU A 37 4.83 22.30 16.84
CA GLU A 37 4.72 21.31 15.79
C GLU A 37 3.85 20.12 16.22
N LYS A 38 3.09 19.58 15.28
CA LYS A 38 2.27 18.39 15.54
C LYS A 38 3.16 17.20 15.96
N PRO A 39 2.82 16.52 17.06
CA PRO A 39 3.59 15.38 17.53
C PRO A 39 3.54 14.22 16.53
N ARG A 40 4.64 13.48 16.48
CA ARG A 40 4.67 12.24 15.71
C ARG A 40 3.73 11.22 16.35
N ILE A 41 3.25 10.28 15.52
CA ILE A 41 2.48 9.16 16.03
C ILE A 41 3.29 8.33 17.02
N SER A 42 2.62 7.73 18.01
CA SER A 42 3.28 6.81 18.94
C SER A 42 3.78 5.56 18.21
N ASN A 43 4.81 4.93 18.74
CA ASN A 43 5.33 3.67 18.22
C ASN A 43 4.25 2.58 18.17
N TYR A 44 3.35 2.57 19.14
CA TYR A 44 2.25 1.62 19.20
C TYR A 44 1.30 1.76 17.99
N ILE A 45 0.94 2.99 17.61
CA ILE A 45 0.11 3.25 16.43
C ILE A 45 0.82 2.78 15.16
N GLY A 46 2.11 3.07 15.02
CA GLY A 46 2.92 2.59 13.90
C GLY A 46 3.00 1.07 13.81
N GLU A 47 3.17 0.40 14.95
CA GLU A 47 3.13 -1.06 15.02
C GLU A 47 1.75 -1.64 14.64
N CYS A 48 0.67 -0.98 15.04
CA CYS A 48 -0.68 -1.36 14.63
C CYS A 48 -0.85 -1.29 13.11
N PHE A 49 -0.40 -0.22 12.48
CA PHE A 49 -0.45 -0.09 11.02
C PHE A 49 0.35 -1.19 10.33
N LEU A 50 1.55 -1.46 10.83
CA LEU A 50 2.40 -2.51 10.28
C LEU A 50 1.77 -3.90 10.42
N LYS A 51 1.20 -4.22 11.57
CA LYS A 51 0.50 -5.48 11.80
C LYS A 51 -0.72 -5.65 10.89
N ILE A 52 -1.50 -4.60 10.71
CA ILE A 52 -2.67 -4.62 9.81
C ILE A 52 -2.21 -4.85 8.37
N ALA A 53 -1.22 -4.10 7.91
CA ALA A 53 -0.70 -4.21 6.55
C ALA A 53 -0.10 -5.60 6.27
N ASN A 54 0.71 -6.12 7.18
CA ASN A 54 1.27 -7.46 7.08
C ASN A 54 0.17 -8.53 7.07
N GLY A 55 -0.78 -8.45 7.99
CA GLY A 55 -1.89 -9.41 8.05
C GLY A 55 -2.74 -9.41 6.79
N LEU A 56 -3.02 -8.24 6.24
CA LEU A 56 -3.78 -8.11 5.00
C LEU A 56 -3.02 -8.64 3.79
N SER A 57 -1.70 -8.43 3.75
CA SER A 57 -0.84 -8.87 2.63
C SER A 57 -0.75 -10.40 2.49
N TYR A 58 -1.03 -11.14 3.55
CA TYR A 58 -1.06 -12.62 3.53
C TYR A 58 -2.40 -13.20 3.05
N ARG A 59 -3.40 -12.38 2.83
CA ARG A 59 -4.67 -12.87 2.29
C ARG A 59 -4.51 -13.38 0.85
N PRO A 60 -5.31 -14.36 0.41
CA PRO A 60 -5.20 -14.95 -0.92
C PRO A 60 -5.24 -13.94 -2.06
N ASN A 61 -5.94 -12.83 -1.88
CA ASN A 61 -6.05 -11.78 -2.89
C ASN A 61 -4.72 -11.01 -3.12
N PHE A 62 -3.81 -11.05 -2.16
CA PHE A 62 -2.60 -10.21 -2.16
C PHE A 62 -1.29 -10.97 -2.03
N ILE A 63 -1.33 -12.24 -1.61
CA ILE A 63 -0.12 -13.01 -1.26
C ILE A 63 0.80 -13.31 -2.45
N ASN A 64 0.25 -13.41 -3.66
CA ASN A 64 0.98 -13.85 -4.84
C ASN A 64 1.70 -12.72 -5.61
N TYR A 65 1.63 -11.49 -5.12
CA TYR A 65 2.28 -10.37 -5.79
C TYR A 65 3.74 -10.23 -5.35
N THR A 66 4.64 -10.04 -6.32
CA THR A 66 6.08 -9.86 -6.08
C THR A 66 6.43 -8.52 -5.42
N TYR A 67 5.57 -7.52 -5.59
CA TYR A 67 5.69 -6.18 -5.01
C TYR A 67 4.93 -6.02 -3.68
N ARG A 68 4.87 -7.08 -2.88
CA ARG A 68 4.17 -7.10 -1.60
C ARG A 68 4.74 -6.06 -0.62
N GLN A 69 6.05 -5.86 -0.58
CA GLN A 69 6.69 -4.88 0.30
C GLN A 69 6.31 -3.44 -0.07
N GLU A 70 6.24 -3.16 -1.35
CA GLU A 70 5.79 -1.87 -1.86
C GLU A 70 4.31 -1.62 -1.52
N MET A 71 3.47 -2.65 -1.59
CA MET A 71 2.08 -2.58 -1.16
C MET A 71 1.96 -2.22 0.32
N ILE A 72 2.74 -2.88 1.18
CA ILE A 72 2.77 -2.62 2.62
C ILE A 72 3.23 -1.19 2.89
N SER A 73 4.29 -0.74 2.24
CA SER A 73 4.80 0.64 2.38
C SER A 73 3.77 1.68 1.98
N ASP A 74 3.09 1.48 0.86
CA ASP A 74 2.00 2.35 0.41
C ASP A 74 0.84 2.38 1.39
N GLY A 75 0.48 1.24 1.96
CA GLY A 75 -0.58 1.12 2.95
C GLY A 75 -0.27 1.92 4.22
N ILE A 76 0.94 1.80 4.73
CA ILE A 76 1.39 2.53 5.92
C ILE A 76 1.46 4.03 5.64
N GLU A 77 2.02 4.43 4.49
CA GLU A 77 2.08 5.83 4.06
C GLU A 77 0.69 6.46 3.99
N ASN A 78 -0.28 5.78 3.41
CA ASN A 78 -1.65 6.25 3.35
C ASN A 78 -2.31 6.33 4.73
N CYS A 79 -2.02 5.41 5.64
CA CYS A 79 -2.48 5.51 7.02
C CYS A 79 -1.94 6.76 7.70
N LEU A 80 -0.66 7.06 7.53
CA LEU A 80 -0.03 8.27 8.09
C LEU A 80 -0.61 9.54 7.49
N GLN A 81 -0.92 9.52 6.21
CA GLN A 81 -1.51 10.66 5.51
C GLN A 81 -2.94 10.95 5.96
N TYR A 82 -3.75 9.92 6.20
CA TYR A 82 -5.17 10.04 6.54
C TYR A 82 -5.47 9.89 8.03
N ILE A 83 -4.47 9.75 8.89
CA ILE A 83 -4.67 9.59 10.33
C ILE A 83 -5.43 10.77 10.96
N HIS A 84 -5.24 11.97 10.43
CA HIS A 84 -5.91 13.18 10.91
C HIS A 84 -7.43 13.15 10.69
N ASN A 85 -7.88 12.41 9.70
CA ASN A 85 -9.29 12.31 9.35
C ASN A 85 -10.07 11.33 10.25
N PHE A 86 -9.36 10.52 11.01
CA PHE A 86 -9.99 9.61 11.96
C PHE A 86 -10.50 10.39 13.18
N ASP A 87 -11.78 10.25 13.46
CA ASP A 87 -12.42 10.87 14.63
C ASP A 87 -12.78 9.77 15.65
N PRO A 88 -12.06 9.70 16.79
CA PRO A 88 -12.32 8.67 17.79
C PRO A 88 -13.67 8.84 18.50
N ASP A 89 -14.29 10.02 18.43
CA ASP A 89 -15.61 10.25 18.99
C ASP A 89 -16.73 9.70 18.10
N LYS A 90 -16.52 9.73 16.78
CA LYS A 90 -17.49 9.22 15.79
C LYS A 90 -17.33 7.74 15.52
N SER A 91 -16.10 7.23 15.51
CA SER A 91 -15.80 5.84 15.22
C SER A 91 -15.05 5.19 16.36
N LYS A 92 -15.57 4.06 16.86
CA LYS A 92 -14.94 3.26 17.91
C LYS A 92 -14.11 2.10 17.38
N ASN A 93 -13.98 1.98 16.05
CA ASN A 93 -13.28 0.88 15.42
C ASN A 93 -12.16 1.38 14.50
N PRO A 94 -11.01 1.79 15.05
CA PRO A 94 -9.87 2.22 14.25
C PRO A 94 -9.29 1.09 13.39
N PHE A 95 -9.36 -0.15 13.85
CA PHE A 95 -8.91 -1.30 13.07
C PHE A 95 -9.59 -1.40 11.71
N SER A 96 -10.92 -1.32 11.69
CA SER A 96 -11.69 -1.33 10.44
C SER A 96 -11.37 -0.14 9.54
N TYR A 97 -11.27 1.03 10.13
CA TYR A 97 -10.98 2.26 9.41
C TYR A 97 -9.64 2.20 8.67
N PHE A 98 -8.58 1.85 9.38
CA PHE A 98 -7.24 1.78 8.78
C PHE A 98 -7.06 0.55 7.88
N THR A 99 -7.71 -0.56 8.19
CA THR A 99 -7.73 -1.72 7.29
C THR A 99 -8.31 -1.36 5.91
N GLN A 100 -9.36 -0.58 5.88
CA GLN A 100 -9.96 -0.12 4.63
C GLN A 100 -9.01 0.79 3.83
N ILE A 101 -8.32 1.70 4.51
CA ILE A 101 -7.31 2.57 3.88
C ILE A 101 -6.19 1.73 3.24
N ILE A 102 -5.68 0.75 3.98
CA ILE A 102 -4.62 -0.14 3.52
C ILE A 102 -5.10 -1.01 2.36
N TYR A 103 -6.31 -1.54 2.44
CA TYR A 103 -6.91 -2.33 1.37
C TYR A 103 -6.96 -1.54 0.04
N TYR A 104 -7.45 -0.31 0.06
CA TYR A 104 -7.49 0.52 -1.13
C TYR A 104 -6.11 0.93 -1.63
N ALA A 105 -5.14 1.12 -0.74
CA ALA A 105 -3.76 1.36 -1.12
C ALA A 105 -3.17 0.16 -1.88
N PHE A 106 -3.44 -1.05 -1.43
CA PHE A 106 -3.03 -2.28 -2.12
C PHE A 106 -3.65 -2.39 -3.51
N ILE A 107 -4.94 -2.12 -3.63
CA ILE A 107 -5.63 -2.13 -4.92
C ILE A 107 -5.03 -1.10 -5.89
N ARG A 108 -4.75 0.11 -5.43
CA ARG A 108 -4.12 1.14 -6.26
C ARG A 108 -2.72 0.74 -6.73
N ARG A 109 -1.91 0.13 -5.87
CA ARG A 109 -0.59 -0.38 -6.24
C ARG A 109 -0.69 -1.47 -7.30
N ILE A 110 -1.59 -2.41 -7.15
CA ILE A 110 -1.83 -3.48 -8.12
C ILE A 110 -2.22 -2.90 -9.48
N GLN A 111 -3.14 -1.94 -9.50
CA GLN A 111 -3.56 -1.27 -10.73
C GLN A 111 -2.40 -0.52 -11.40
N LYS A 112 -1.59 0.19 -10.62
CA LYS A 112 -0.39 0.89 -11.11
C LYS A 112 0.62 -0.07 -11.73
N GLU A 113 0.92 -1.18 -11.07
CA GLU A 113 1.85 -2.20 -11.56
C GLU A 113 1.34 -2.87 -12.84
N LYS A 114 0.05 -3.21 -12.91
CA LYS A 114 -0.58 -3.75 -14.12
C LYS A 114 -0.50 -2.78 -15.29
N LYS A 115 -0.76 -1.51 -15.03
CA LYS A 115 -0.67 -0.46 -16.06
C LYS A 115 0.76 -0.31 -16.57
N GLN A 116 1.75 -0.30 -15.70
CA GLN A 116 3.16 -0.22 -16.08
C GLN A 116 3.60 -1.46 -16.86
N ALA A 117 3.20 -2.66 -16.47
CA ALA A 117 3.47 -3.89 -17.20
C ALA A 117 2.86 -3.85 -18.61
N HIS A 118 1.63 -3.36 -18.75
CA HIS A 118 0.97 -3.19 -20.04
C HIS A 118 1.71 -2.21 -20.95
N ILE A 119 2.16 -1.07 -20.42
CA ILE A 119 2.96 -0.09 -21.16
C ILE A 119 4.29 -0.69 -21.62
N LYS A 120 4.99 -1.40 -20.75
CA LYS A 120 6.25 -2.09 -21.08
C LYS A 120 6.05 -3.11 -22.20
N ASN A 121 5.02 -3.92 -22.11
CA ASN A 121 4.71 -4.93 -23.13
C ASN A 121 4.41 -4.28 -24.48
N LYS A 122 3.64 -3.21 -24.51
CA LYS A 122 3.38 -2.44 -25.72
C LYS A 122 4.62 -1.82 -26.34
N MET A 123 5.52 -1.30 -25.52
CA MET A 123 6.80 -0.77 -25.98
C MET A 123 7.68 -1.85 -26.60
N ILE A 124 7.72 -3.04 -26.01
CA ILE A 124 8.46 -4.19 -26.53
C ILE A 124 7.89 -4.66 -27.85
N GLU A 125 6.57 -4.78 -27.95
CA GLU A 125 5.87 -5.14 -29.20
C GLU A 125 6.18 -4.14 -30.31
N LYS A 126 6.10 -2.85 -30.02
CA LYS A 126 6.42 -1.79 -30.98
C LYS A 126 7.87 -1.87 -31.45
N ARG A 127 8.82 -2.03 -30.55
CA ARG A 127 10.23 -2.21 -30.89
C ARG A 127 10.47 -3.42 -31.79
N SER A 128 9.85 -4.54 -31.47
CA SER A 128 9.96 -5.76 -32.27
C SER A 128 9.39 -5.54 -33.67
N TYR A 129 8.26 -4.86 -33.78
CA TYR A 129 7.66 -4.52 -35.05
C TYR A 129 8.51 -3.56 -35.89
N ASP A 130 9.02 -2.51 -35.28
CA ASP A 130 9.89 -1.52 -35.95
C ASP A 130 11.19 -2.20 -36.42
N THR A 131 11.77 -3.07 -35.64
CA THR A 131 12.96 -3.85 -36.01
C THR A 131 12.66 -4.78 -37.19
N PHE A 132 11.54 -5.46 -37.16
CA PHE A 132 11.12 -6.37 -38.23
C PHE A 132 10.88 -5.61 -39.55
N THR A 133 10.18 -4.48 -39.50
CA THR A 133 9.91 -3.65 -40.69
C THR A 133 11.19 -3.06 -41.26
N THR A 134 12.16 -2.70 -40.43
CA THR A 134 13.46 -2.20 -40.88
C THR A 134 14.28 -3.29 -41.57
N MET A 135 14.17 -4.53 -41.11
CA MET A 135 14.84 -5.68 -41.70
C MET A 135 14.28 -6.07 -43.05
N GLU A 136 12.97 -5.93 -43.30
CA GLU A 136 12.37 -6.20 -44.61
C GLU A 136 12.72 -5.15 -45.66
N GLY A 137 13.08 -3.92 -45.23
CA GLY A 137 13.38 -2.79 -46.14
C GLY A 137 14.83 -2.56 -46.46
N ASP A 138 15.75 -3.22 -45.77
CA ASP A 138 17.18 -2.93 -45.86
C ASP A 138 18.03 -4.22 -45.77
N ASP A 139 18.63 -4.60 -46.86
CA ASP A 139 19.52 -5.78 -46.96
C ASP A 139 20.85 -5.66 -46.17
N THR A 140 20.99 -4.68 -45.30
CA THR A 140 22.23 -4.48 -44.55
C THR A 140 22.19 -5.19 -43.20
N PRO A 141 23.04 -6.21 -42.97
CA PRO A 141 23.08 -6.96 -41.71
C PRO A 141 23.59 -6.17 -40.50
N CYS A 142 24.01 -4.93 -40.68
CA CYS A 142 24.51 -4.05 -39.62
C CYS A 142 23.44 -3.56 -38.63
N LEU A 143 22.16 -3.63 -38.99
CA LEU A 143 21.06 -3.17 -38.16
C LEU A 143 20.62 -4.17 -37.08
N LEU A 144 21.12 -5.41 -37.14
CA LEU A 144 20.93 -6.42 -36.11
C LEU A 144 21.66 -6.12 -34.80
N TYR A 145 22.48 -5.09 -34.77
CA TYR A 145 23.41 -4.81 -33.68
C TYR A 145 23.18 -3.53 -32.94
N THR A 146 22.06 -2.90 -33.06
CA THR A 146 21.65 -1.99 -32.03
C THR A 146 21.15 -2.81 -30.84
N SER A 147 22.09 -3.37 -30.08
CA SER A 147 21.76 -3.85 -28.78
C SER A 147 21.19 -2.70 -27.99
N PRO A 148 20.04 -2.85 -27.34
CA PRO A 148 19.56 -1.84 -26.42
C PRO A 148 20.62 -1.66 -25.36
N SER A 149 21.21 -0.48 -25.29
CA SER A 149 22.03 -0.11 -24.14
C SER A 149 21.19 -0.22 -22.89
N PRO A 150 21.69 -0.85 -21.82
CA PRO A 150 20.97 -0.91 -20.58
C PRO A 150 20.66 0.46 -20.02
#